data_559a2f103863ad212ceffd59c521ccf8
#
_entry.id   559a2f103863ad212ceffd59c521ccf8
#
_cell.length_a   1.000
_cell.length_b   1.000
_cell.length_c   1.000
_cell.angle_alpha   90.00
_cell.angle_beta   90.00
_cell.angle_gamma   90.00
#
_symmetry.space_group_name_H-M   'P 1'
#
loop_
_entity.id
_entity.type
_entity.pdbx_description
1 polymer ?
#
loop_
_entity_poly.entity_id
_entity_poly.type
_entity_poly.pdbx_seq_one_letter_code
_entity_poly.pdbx_strand_id
1 'polypeptide(L)'
;MGKIILYHGTSDKEIKPAYGLGNDKHDYGRGFYLTEDQELAKEWAVCRPNEKNGWVHKFELDTDGLNILDFQTKDILAWLAELMKHRDASDTKRYRMLSAKFIEKYGVDTSTYDVIKGWRANASYFYIAKEFVRDNIDMDILEELLSLGGLGIQYCVKTEKAYSQLKEIHSDLSIVEYNEFNEKYNLRDAVARQKMRELVDSDANKVTKVFSTLFER
;
A
#
# COMPACT_ATOMS: atom_id res chain seq x y z
N MET A 1 -12.69 -20.79 3.73
CA MET A 1 -12.60 -19.43 3.23
C MET A 1 -13.98 -19.05 2.74
N GLY A 2 -14.30 -17.81 2.51
CA GLY A 2 -15.67 -17.38 2.27
C GLY A 2 -15.70 -16.07 1.49
N LYS A 3 -16.86 -15.44 1.46
CA LYS A 3 -17.05 -14.16 0.79
C LYS A 3 -16.63 -13.01 1.69
N ILE A 4 -15.90 -12.04 1.14
CA ILE A 4 -15.49 -10.82 1.82
C ILE A 4 -16.03 -9.59 1.09
N ILE A 5 -16.37 -8.56 1.85
CA ILE A 5 -16.83 -7.29 1.31
C ILE A 5 -15.64 -6.33 1.23
N LEU A 6 -15.46 -5.75 0.07
CA LEU A 6 -14.37 -4.84 -0.24
C LEU A 6 -14.90 -3.57 -0.91
N TYR A 7 -14.16 -2.48 -0.76
CA TYR A 7 -14.51 -1.17 -1.30
C TYR A 7 -13.39 -0.63 -2.19
N HIS A 8 -13.76 0.05 -3.26
CA HIS A 8 -12.84 0.76 -4.14
C HIS A 8 -13.26 2.23 -4.24
N GLY A 9 -12.35 3.14 -3.90
CA GLY A 9 -12.56 4.58 -4.03
C GLY A 9 -11.95 5.11 -5.33
N THR A 10 -12.72 5.87 -6.10
CA THR A 10 -12.29 6.44 -7.38
C THR A 10 -13.02 7.74 -7.69
N SER A 11 -12.46 8.58 -8.58
CA SER A 11 -13.13 9.75 -9.14
C SER A 11 -14.22 9.38 -10.17
N ASP A 12 -14.29 8.13 -10.60
CA ASP A 12 -15.17 7.69 -11.69
C ASP A 12 -16.44 7.04 -11.14
N LYS A 13 -17.59 7.51 -11.62
CA LYS A 13 -18.90 6.98 -11.24
C LYS A 13 -19.13 5.57 -11.80
N GLU A 14 -18.57 5.28 -12.95
CA GLU A 14 -18.70 3.99 -13.61
C GLU A 14 -17.30 3.40 -13.80
N ILE A 15 -17.12 2.18 -13.33
CA ILE A 15 -15.88 1.43 -13.48
C ILE A 15 -16.16 0.04 -14.02
N LYS A 16 -15.19 -0.53 -14.73
CA LYS A 16 -15.23 -1.92 -15.18
C LYS A 16 -13.88 -2.56 -14.88
N PRO A 17 -13.69 -3.09 -13.66
CA PRO A 17 -12.47 -3.79 -13.34
C PRO A 17 -12.26 -4.96 -14.31
N ALA A 18 -11.08 -5.03 -14.93
CA ALA A 18 -10.75 -6.10 -15.85
C ALA A 18 -9.29 -6.52 -15.66
N TYR A 19 -9.04 -7.80 -15.84
CA TYR A 19 -7.70 -8.35 -15.80
C TYR A 19 -6.78 -7.65 -16.81
N GLY A 20 -5.53 -7.41 -16.40
CA GLY A 20 -4.54 -6.75 -17.24
C GLY A 20 -4.61 -5.22 -17.25
N LEU A 21 -5.66 -4.61 -16.68
CA LEU A 21 -5.71 -3.16 -16.49
C LEU A 21 -4.95 -2.73 -15.23
N GLY A 22 -4.65 -1.43 -15.16
CA GLY A 22 -3.94 -0.82 -14.03
C GLY A 22 -2.48 -0.48 -14.34
N ASN A 23 -1.81 0.10 -13.34
CA ASN A 23 -0.45 0.60 -13.45
C ASN A 23 0.51 -0.31 -12.67
N ASP A 24 1.65 -0.66 -13.27
CA ASP A 24 2.70 -1.47 -12.63
C ASP A 24 3.41 -0.75 -11.47
N LYS A 25 3.24 0.58 -11.36
CA LYS A 25 3.88 1.42 -10.33
C LYS A 25 3.03 1.61 -9.06
N HIS A 26 2.02 0.77 -8.86
CA HIS A 26 1.32 0.69 -7.57
C HIS A 26 2.05 -0.23 -6.60
N ASP A 27 1.65 -0.23 -5.32
CA ASP A 27 2.38 -0.90 -4.23
C ASP A 27 2.65 -2.40 -4.47
N TYR A 28 1.74 -3.10 -5.14
CA TYR A 28 1.83 -4.52 -5.51
C TYR A 28 1.80 -4.73 -7.03
N GLY A 29 2.17 -3.70 -7.78
CA GLY A 29 2.15 -3.70 -9.24
C GLY A 29 0.75 -3.66 -9.84
N ARG A 30 0.61 -4.24 -11.02
CA ARG A 30 -0.67 -4.24 -11.75
C ARG A 30 -1.71 -5.08 -11.06
N GLY A 31 -2.93 -4.54 -10.92
CA GLY A 31 -4.07 -5.20 -10.32
C GLY A 31 -5.19 -4.21 -9.99
N PHE A 32 -6.29 -4.73 -9.46
CA PHE A 32 -7.39 -3.92 -8.98
C PHE A 32 -7.35 -3.84 -7.45
N TYR A 33 -7.30 -2.63 -6.93
CA TYR A 33 -7.03 -2.35 -5.52
C TYR A 33 -8.32 -2.05 -4.75
N LEU A 34 -8.51 -2.74 -3.63
CA LEU A 34 -9.70 -2.63 -2.78
C LEU A 34 -9.27 -2.62 -1.30
N THR A 35 -10.18 -2.28 -0.40
CA THR A 35 -9.99 -2.32 1.06
C THR A 35 -11.26 -2.80 1.76
N GLU A 36 -11.14 -3.40 2.94
CA GLU A 36 -12.28 -3.69 3.82
C GLU A 36 -12.80 -2.43 4.53
N ASP A 37 -11.99 -1.38 4.60
CA ASP A 37 -12.32 -0.12 5.27
C ASP A 37 -12.99 0.86 4.30
N GLN A 38 -14.30 1.05 4.44
CA GLN A 38 -15.07 1.97 3.62
C GLN A 38 -14.63 3.43 3.77
N GLU A 39 -14.25 3.86 4.97
CA GLU A 39 -13.77 5.24 5.20
C GLU A 39 -12.45 5.49 4.48
N LEU A 40 -11.55 4.51 4.50
CA LEU A 40 -10.32 4.58 3.73
C LEU A 40 -10.59 4.62 2.21
N ALA A 41 -11.57 3.87 1.72
CA ALA A 41 -11.98 3.93 0.31
C ALA A 41 -12.53 5.31 -0.06
N LYS A 42 -13.25 5.99 0.83
CA LYS A 42 -13.72 7.37 0.62
C LYS A 42 -12.55 8.35 0.49
N GLU A 43 -11.52 8.23 1.33
CA GLU A 43 -10.30 9.03 1.18
C GLU A 43 -9.62 8.79 -0.19
N TRP A 44 -9.58 7.54 -0.66
CA TRP A 44 -9.00 7.21 -1.98
C TRP A 44 -9.78 7.85 -3.13
N ALA A 45 -11.09 7.93 -3.00
CA ALA A 45 -11.96 8.51 -4.01
C ALA A 45 -11.63 9.98 -4.32
N VAL A 46 -11.07 10.71 -3.35
CA VAL A 46 -10.81 12.15 -3.42
C VAL A 46 -9.32 12.53 -3.24
N CYS A 47 -8.41 11.58 -3.15
CA CYS A 47 -6.98 11.84 -2.93
C CYS A 47 -6.26 12.46 -4.15
N ARG A 48 -6.90 12.56 -5.30
CA ARG A 48 -6.34 13.19 -6.49
C ARG A 48 -6.52 14.71 -6.44
N PRO A 49 -5.56 15.50 -6.93
CA PRO A 49 -5.61 16.97 -6.87
C PRO A 49 -6.56 17.58 -7.92
N ASN A 50 -7.74 16.99 -8.13
CA ASN A 50 -8.73 17.47 -9.10
C ASN A 50 -9.91 18.19 -8.45
N GLU A 51 -9.95 18.28 -7.12
CA GLU A 51 -10.98 18.94 -6.31
C GLU A 51 -12.43 18.51 -6.65
N LYS A 52 -12.58 17.27 -7.05
CA LYS A 52 -13.89 16.70 -7.43
C LYS A 52 -14.33 15.64 -6.44
N ASN A 53 -15.65 15.59 -6.23
CA ASN A 53 -16.29 14.48 -5.54
C ASN A 53 -15.90 13.16 -6.19
N GLY A 54 -15.80 12.13 -5.36
CA GLY A 54 -15.49 10.77 -5.79
C GLY A 54 -16.65 9.80 -5.55
N TRP A 55 -16.37 8.54 -5.76
CA TRP A 55 -17.32 7.44 -5.63
C TRP A 55 -16.67 6.28 -4.89
N VAL A 56 -17.45 5.61 -4.06
CA VAL A 56 -17.06 4.33 -3.47
C VAL A 56 -17.93 3.23 -4.06
N HIS A 57 -17.26 2.27 -4.68
CA HIS A 57 -17.86 1.06 -5.22
C HIS A 57 -17.69 -0.07 -4.23
N LYS A 58 -18.72 -0.86 -4.01
CA LYS A 58 -18.72 -2.02 -3.12
C LYS A 58 -18.63 -3.29 -3.94
N PHE A 59 -17.78 -4.20 -3.50
CA PHE A 59 -17.58 -5.50 -4.14
C PHE A 59 -17.70 -6.63 -3.13
N GLU A 60 -18.15 -7.78 -3.62
CA GLU A 60 -18.02 -9.06 -2.95
C GLU A 60 -16.95 -9.87 -3.67
N LEU A 61 -15.91 -10.30 -2.96
CA LEU A 61 -14.92 -11.25 -3.46
C LEU A 61 -15.17 -12.61 -2.84
N ASP A 62 -15.44 -13.60 -3.67
CA ASP A 62 -15.44 -15.00 -3.25
C ASP A 62 -13.98 -15.50 -3.20
N THR A 63 -13.52 -15.87 -2.00
CA THR A 63 -12.13 -16.28 -1.79
C THR A 63 -11.90 -17.78 -1.91
N ASP A 64 -12.93 -18.56 -2.23
CA ASP A 64 -12.80 -20.00 -2.32
C ASP A 64 -11.90 -20.41 -3.49
N GLY A 65 -10.88 -21.19 -3.15
CA GLY A 65 -9.87 -21.64 -4.09
C GLY A 65 -8.88 -20.58 -4.57
N LEU A 66 -8.95 -19.32 -4.09
CA LEU A 66 -7.93 -18.32 -4.37
C LEU A 66 -6.70 -18.51 -3.50
N ASN A 67 -5.54 -18.31 -4.12
CA ASN A 67 -4.27 -18.27 -3.40
C ASN A 67 -3.99 -16.81 -2.98
N ILE A 68 -4.08 -16.53 -1.67
CA ILE A 68 -3.97 -15.18 -1.11
C ILE A 68 -2.66 -15.06 -0.33
N LEU A 69 -1.79 -14.14 -0.75
CA LEU A 69 -0.62 -13.73 0.04
C LEU A 69 -1.03 -12.62 1.00
N ASP A 70 -0.84 -12.83 2.30
CA ASP A 70 -1.04 -11.78 3.32
C ASP A 70 0.32 -11.33 3.86
N PHE A 71 0.73 -10.11 3.51
CA PHE A 71 1.97 -9.50 3.98
C PHE A 71 1.93 -9.15 5.48
N GLN A 72 0.76 -9.09 6.12
CA GLN A 72 0.68 -8.90 7.58
C GLN A 72 1.22 -10.11 8.36
N THR A 73 1.33 -11.27 7.70
CA THR A 73 1.91 -12.50 8.29
C THR A 73 3.39 -12.67 7.96
N LYS A 74 4.00 -11.74 7.25
CA LYS A 74 5.40 -11.76 6.83
C LYS A 74 6.21 -10.73 7.61
N ASP A 75 7.51 -10.87 7.54
CA ASP A 75 8.44 -9.82 7.96
C ASP A 75 8.16 -8.51 7.19
N ILE A 76 8.27 -7.39 7.86
CA ILE A 76 8.06 -6.07 7.26
C ILE A 76 9.02 -5.80 6.10
N LEU A 77 10.21 -6.39 6.13
CA LEU A 77 11.19 -6.30 5.05
C LEU A 77 10.70 -6.98 3.77
N ALA A 78 9.90 -8.05 3.88
CA ALA A 78 9.29 -8.69 2.71
C ALA A 78 8.26 -7.79 2.04
N TRP A 79 7.44 -7.07 2.83
CA TRP A 79 6.52 -6.06 2.29
C TRP A 79 7.28 -4.90 1.65
N LEU A 80 8.33 -4.38 2.30
CA LEU A 80 9.15 -3.31 1.76
C LEU A 80 9.82 -3.73 0.45
N ALA A 81 10.32 -4.97 0.36
CA ALA A 81 10.89 -5.50 -0.87
C ALA A 81 9.86 -5.56 -2.01
N GLU A 82 8.62 -5.97 -1.72
CA GLU A 82 7.55 -5.96 -2.72
C GLU A 82 7.22 -4.53 -3.18
N LEU A 83 7.09 -3.58 -2.24
CA LEU A 83 6.89 -2.16 -2.57
C LEU A 83 8.00 -1.63 -3.49
N MET A 84 9.26 -1.96 -3.20
CA MET A 84 10.42 -1.52 -3.97
C MET A 84 10.52 -2.14 -5.37
N LYS A 85 9.93 -3.30 -5.61
CA LYS A 85 9.83 -3.88 -6.97
C LYS A 85 9.02 -2.98 -7.91
N HIS A 86 8.03 -2.29 -7.39
CA HIS A 86 7.04 -1.54 -8.16
C HIS A 86 7.19 -0.03 -8.07
N ARG A 87 7.71 0.45 -6.94
CA ARG A 87 7.88 1.89 -6.69
C ARG A 87 9.36 2.19 -6.46
N ASP A 88 9.93 3.05 -7.29
CA ASP A 88 11.34 3.46 -7.16
C ASP A 88 11.53 4.32 -5.90
N ALA A 89 12.14 3.72 -4.89
CA ALA A 89 12.50 4.38 -3.64
C ALA A 89 13.93 4.96 -3.69
N SER A 90 14.70 4.73 -4.78
CA SER A 90 16.12 5.01 -4.85
C SER A 90 16.45 6.16 -5.81
N ASP A 91 17.13 7.17 -5.29
CA ASP A 91 17.52 8.37 -6.03
C ASP A 91 18.93 8.28 -6.64
N THR A 92 19.75 7.33 -6.19
CA THR A 92 21.15 7.18 -6.64
C THR A 92 21.47 5.80 -7.18
N LYS A 93 22.52 5.71 -7.99
CA LYS A 93 23.00 4.41 -8.52
C LYS A 93 23.35 3.43 -7.39
N ARG A 94 23.95 3.91 -6.30
CA ARG A 94 24.30 3.09 -5.12
C ARG A 94 23.04 2.46 -4.52
N TYR A 95 22.03 3.27 -4.20
CA TYR A 95 20.81 2.76 -3.59
C TYR A 95 20.00 1.85 -4.51
N ARG A 96 20.03 2.10 -5.83
CA ARG A 96 19.42 1.16 -6.79
C ARG A 96 20.07 -0.23 -6.77
N MET A 97 21.40 -0.29 -6.64
CA MET A 97 22.12 -1.56 -6.52
C MET A 97 21.79 -2.27 -5.19
N LEU A 98 21.70 -1.53 -4.09
CA LEU A 98 21.32 -2.08 -2.79
C LEU A 98 19.85 -2.54 -2.79
N SER A 99 18.95 -1.79 -3.43
CA SER A 99 17.55 -2.17 -3.60
C SER A 99 17.41 -3.50 -4.35
N ALA A 100 18.20 -3.72 -5.40
CA ALA A 100 18.19 -5.00 -6.13
C ALA A 100 18.60 -6.16 -5.22
N LYS A 101 19.66 -6.00 -4.43
CA LYS A 101 20.10 -7.00 -3.44
C LYS A 101 19.05 -7.21 -2.34
N PHE A 102 18.39 -6.14 -1.92
CA PHE A 102 17.34 -6.20 -0.92
C PHE A 102 16.14 -7.02 -1.41
N ILE A 103 15.69 -6.75 -2.63
CA ILE A 103 14.61 -7.49 -3.28
C ILE A 103 15.00 -8.98 -3.44
N GLU A 104 16.23 -9.27 -3.83
CA GLU A 104 16.74 -10.64 -3.92
C GLU A 104 16.73 -11.37 -2.58
N LYS A 105 17.10 -10.67 -1.49
CA LYS A 105 17.24 -11.26 -0.15
C LYS A 105 15.89 -11.42 0.57
N TYR A 106 15.00 -10.43 0.48
CA TYR A 106 13.77 -10.34 1.26
C TYR A 106 12.50 -10.48 0.43
N GLY A 107 12.61 -10.40 -0.89
CA GLY A 107 11.46 -10.47 -1.79
C GLY A 107 10.77 -11.82 -1.77
N VAL A 108 9.44 -11.77 -1.89
CA VAL A 108 8.60 -12.96 -2.05
C VAL A 108 8.27 -13.11 -3.53
N ASP A 109 8.21 -14.35 -4.03
CA ASP A 109 7.63 -14.62 -5.34
C ASP A 109 6.11 -14.50 -5.25
N THR A 110 5.58 -13.42 -5.84
CA THR A 110 4.16 -13.12 -5.85
C THR A 110 3.42 -13.64 -7.09
N SER A 111 4.12 -14.29 -8.01
CA SER A 111 3.59 -14.72 -9.31
C SER A 111 2.51 -15.81 -9.22
N THR A 112 2.52 -16.58 -8.15
CA THR A 112 1.59 -17.70 -7.93
C THR A 112 0.34 -17.31 -7.14
N TYR A 113 0.21 -16.06 -6.73
CA TYR A 113 -0.90 -15.59 -5.91
C TYR A 113 -1.96 -14.87 -6.74
N ASP A 114 -3.21 -15.20 -6.45
CA ASP A 114 -4.38 -14.60 -7.09
C ASP A 114 -4.68 -13.21 -6.53
N VAL A 115 -4.45 -13.04 -5.23
CA VAL A 115 -4.67 -11.79 -4.49
C VAL A 115 -3.51 -11.54 -3.55
N ILE A 116 -3.07 -10.29 -3.48
CA ILE A 116 -2.12 -9.82 -2.45
C ILE A 116 -2.88 -8.93 -1.47
N LYS A 117 -2.78 -9.25 -0.18
CA LYS A 117 -3.27 -8.46 0.94
C LYS A 117 -2.09 -7.88 1.71
N GLY A 118 -2.15 -6.62 2.10
CA GLY A 118 -1.10 -6.00 2.90
C GLY A 118 -1.29 -4.50 3.09
N TRP A 119 -0.30 -3.84 3.65
CA TRP A 119 -0.35 -2.42 3.94
C TRP A 119 -0.37 -1.57 2.67
N ARG A 120 -1.04 -0.42 2.75
CA ARG A 120 -1.03 0.60 1.71
C ARG A 120 0.09 1.60 1.98
N ALA A 121 0.99 1.79 1.03
CA ALA A 121 1.97 2.87 1.08
C ALA A 121 1.38 4.14 0.44
N ASN A 122 0.69 4.96 1.23
CA ASN A 122 0.35 6.33 0.79
C ASN A 122 1.63 7.20 0.66
N ALA A 123 1.47 8.49 0.34
CA ALA A 123 2.60 9.38 0.09
C ALA A 123 3.56 9.50 1.28
N SER A 124 3.04 9.59 2.53
CA SER A 124 3.88 9.71 3.73
C SER A 124 4.61 8.42 4.04
N TYR A 125 3.96 7.28 3.95
CA TYR A 125 4.61 6.00 4.23
C TYR A 125 5.61 5.58 3.16
N PHE A 126 5.36 5.94 1.90
CA PHE A 126 6.37 5.79 0.87
C PHE A 126 7.57 6.71 1.09
N TYR A 127 7.34 7.92 1.62
CA TYR A 127 8.42 8.81 2.04
C TYR A 127 9.24 8.20 3.18
N ILE A 128 8.59 7.62 4.21
CA ILE A 128 9.26 6.89 5.31
C ILE A 128 10.12 5.74 4.76
N ALA A 129 9.59 4.93 3.84
CA ALA A 129 10.34 3.88 3.18
C ALA A 129 11.58 4.42 2.43
N LYS A 130 11.47 5.58 1.76
CA LYS A 130 12.61 6.25 1.12
C LYS A 130 13.66 6.70 2.13
N GLU A 131 13.26 7.26 3.26
CA GLU A 131 14.21 7.70 4.30
C GLU A 131 14.95 6.52 4.92
N PHE A 132 14.30 5.37 5.07
CA PHE A 132 14.99 4.13 5.47
C PHE A 132 16.01 3.69 4.41
N VAL A 133 15.64 3.65 3.14
CA VAL A 133 16.55 3.29 2.03
C VAL A 133 17.73 4.24 1.91
N ARG A 134 17.60 5.49 2.38
CA ARG A 134 18.66 6.51 2.40
C ARG A 134 19.54 6.45 3.65
N ASP A 135 19.35 5.48 4.51
CA ASP A 135 20.03 5.35 5.80
C ASP A 135 19.73 6.50 6.80
N ASN A 136 18.60 7.21 6.62
CA ASN A 136 18.21 8.33 7.48
C ASN A 136 17.40 7.90 8.70
N ILE A 137 16.80 6.73 8.69
CA ILE A 137 16.08 6.16 9.83
C ILE A 137 16.51 4.72 10.11
N ASP A 138 16.45 4.36 11.38
CA ASP A 138 16.73 3.00 11.86
C ASP A 138 15.57 2.05 11.56
N MET A 139 15.87 0.74 11.52
CA MET A 139 14.89 -0.31 11.31
C MET A 139 13.81 -0.32 12.39
N ASP A 140 14.17 -0.09 13.65
CA ASP A 140 13.22 -0.10 14.75
C ASP A 140 12.22 1.08 14.62
N ILE A 141 12.67 2.24 14.10
CA ILE A 141 11.81 3.39 13.77
C ILE A 141 10.90 3.07 12.59
N LEU A 142 11.42 2.42 11.55
CA LEU A 142 10.60 1.99 10.41
C LEU A 142 9.46 1.08 10.89
N GLU A 143 9.76 0.08 11.71
CA GLU A 143 8.77 -0.85 12.26
C GLU A 143 7.72 -0.13 13.13
N GLU A 144 8.16 0.77 14.02
CA GLU A 144 7.24 1.58 14.84
C GLU A 144 6.29 2.40 13.97
N LEU A 145 6.83 3.13 12.98
CA LEU A 145 6.02 3.97 12.09
C LEU A 145 5.00 3.16 11.29
N LEU A 146 5.40 1.99 10.80
CA LEU A 146 4.51 1.13 10.03
C LEU A 146 3.45 0.44 10.91
N SER A 147 3.71 0.27 12.21
CA SER A 147 2.77 -0.28 13.19
C SER A 147 1.73 0.71 13.71
N LEU A 148 1.88 2.02 13.47
CA LEU A 148 0.94 3.06 13.95
C LEU A 148 -0.50 2.93 13.43
N GLY A 149 -0.78 1.97 12.55
CA GLY A 149 -2.13 1.61 12.11
C GLY A 149 -2.80 2.59 11.14
N GLY A 150 -2.12 3.68 10.78
CA GLY A 150 -2.64 4.68 9.83
C GLY A 150 -2.56 4.29 8.35
N LEU A 151 -1.89 3.18 8.03
CA LEU A 151 -1.68 2.72 6.65
C LEU A 151 -2.95 2.19 5.99
N GLY A 152 -3.78 1.50 6.77
CA GLY A 152 -4.86 0.71 6.22
C GLY A 152 -4.37 -0.54 5.47
N ILE A 153 -5.29 -1.45 5.25
CA ILE A 153 -5.04 -2.69 4.51
C ILE A 153 -5.69 -2.60 3.15
N GLN A 154 -4.96 -3.04 2.15
CA GLN A 154 -5.45 -3.14 0.78
C GLN A 154 -5.34 -4.55 0.24
N TYR A 155 -6.22 -4.87 -0.69
CA TYR A 155 -6.23 -6.07 -1.49
C TYR A 155 -5.93 -5.70 -2.93
N CYS A 156 -4.98 -6.39 -3.53
CA CYS A 156 -4.68 -6.27 -4.96
C CYS A 156 -5.11 -7.57 -5.66
N VAL A 157 -6.19 -7.50 -6.43
CA VAL A 157 -6.68 -8.60 -7.26
C VAL A 157 -5.82 -8.67 -8.52
N LYS A 158 -5.16 -9.81 -8.79
CA LYS A 158 -4.09 -9.91 -9.79
C LYS A 158 -4.39 -10.85 -10.95
N THR A 159 -5.11 -11.94 -10.73
CA THR A 159 -5.31 -12.97 -11.75
C THR A 159 -6.71 -12.93 -12.35
N GLU A 160 -6.85 -13.43 -13.57
CA GLU A 160 -8.14 -13.56 -14.23
C GLU A 160 -9.13 -14.39 -13.40
N LYS A 161 -8.64 -15.42 -12.70
CA LYS A 161 -9.43 -16.23 -11.76
C LYS A 161 -10.03 -15.37 -10.66
N ALA A 162 -9.21 -14.53 -9.98
CA ALA A 162 -9.70 -13.67 -8.90
C ALA A 162 -10.66 -12.58 -9.42
N TYR A 163 -10.41 -12.03 -10.63
CA TYR A 163 -11.36 -11.11 -11.27
C TYR A 163 -12.72 -11.77 -11.56
N SER A 164 -12.75 -13.05 -11.95
CA SER A 164 -13.99 -13.77 -12.20
C SER A 164 -14.83 -14.02 -10.94
N GLN A 165 -14.19 -14.00 -9.76
CA GLN A 165 -14.81 -14.16 -8.45
C GLN A 165 -15.14 -12.81 -7.74
N LEU A 166 -14.81 -11.69 -8.37
CA LEU A 166 -15.10 -10.35 -7.89
C LEU A 166 -16.40 -9.83 -8.51
N LYS A 167 -17.38 -9.47 -7.68
CA LYS A 167 -18.69 -8.99 -8.11
C LYS A 167 -18.99 -7.62 -7.51
N GLU A 168 -19.30 -6.64 -8.35
CA GLU A 168 -19.75 -5.35 -7.89
C GLU A 168 -21.20 -5.40 -7.39
N ILE A 169 -21.46 -4.71 -6.26
CA ILE A 169 -22.79 -4.55 -5.66
C ILE A 169 -23.25 -3.14 -5.98
N HIS A 170 -23.85 -2.97 -7.15
CA HIS A 170 -24.25 -1.65 -7.69
C HIS A 170 -25.27 -0.89 -6.84
N SER A 171 -26.06 -1.57 -5.99
CA SER A 171 -27.04 -0.93 -5.11
C SER A 171 -26.42 -0.03 -4.05
N ASP A 172 -25.14 -0.19 -3.77
CA ASP A 172 -24.43 0.47 -2.66
C ASP A 172 -23.37 1.48 -3.15
N LEU A 173 -23.53 1.98 -4.39
CA LEU A 173 -22.69 3.06 -4.90
C LEU A 173 -22.92 4.34 -4.10
N SER A 174 -21.89 4.91 -3.50
CA SER A 174 -21.98 6.13 -2.71
C SER A 174 -21.08 7.24 -3.23
N ILE A 175 -21.63 8.46 -3.27
CA ILE A 175 -20.86 9.67 -3.57
C ILE A 175 -20.04 10.08 -2.35
N VAL A 176 -18.88 10.66 -2.59
CA VAL A 176 -17.93 11.10 -1.57
C VAL A 176 -17.65 12.58 -1.78
N GLU A 177 -17.95 13.38 -0.77
CA GLU A 177 -17.68 14.82 -0.80
C GLU A 177 -16.19 15.11 -0.68
N TYR A 178 -15.64 15.84 -1.67
CA TYR A 178 -14.21 16.12 -1.76
C TYR A 178 -13.66 16.79 -0.50
N ASN A 179 -14.29 17.89 -0.06
CA ASN A 179 -13.75 18.70 1.04
C ASN A 179 -13.64 17.91 2.34
N GLU A 180 -14.65 17.11 2.68
CA GLU A 180 -14.67 16.34 3.93
C GLU A 180 -13.55 15.28 3.95
N PHE A 181 -13.46 14.48 2.91
CA PHE A 181 -12.57 13.31 2.91
C PHE A 181 -11.14 13.65 2.48
N ASN A 182 -10.94 14.71 1.71
CA ASN A 182 -9.61 15.23 1.42
C ASN A 182 -8.94 15.83 2.66
N GLU A 183 -9.70 16.49 3.54
CA GLU A 183 -9.20 16.96 4.83
C GLU A 183 -8.76 15.79 5.73
N LYS A 184 -9.56 14.73 5.83
CA LYS A 184 -9.21 13.49 6.57
C LYS A 184 -7.93 12.85 6.02
N TYR A 185 -7.81 12.75 4.69
CA TYR A 185 -6.63 12.23 4.03
C TYR A 185 -5.37 13.05 4.35
N ASN A 186 -5.46 14.38 4.25
CA ASN A 186 -4.34 15.28 4.54
C ASN A 186 -3.94 15.26 6.01
N LEU A 187 -4.90 15.17 6.93
CA LEU A 187 -4.63 15.06 8.36
C LEU A 187 -3.87 13.76 8.68
N ARG A 188 -4.28 12.63 8.11
CA ARG A 188 -3.59 11.34 8.28
C ARG A 188 -2.14 11.41 7.79
N ASP A 189 -1.91 12.02 6.62
CA ASP A 189 -0.56 12.21 6.07
C ASP A 189 0.30 13.11 6.96
N ALA A 190 -0.27 14.22 7.47
CA ALA A 190 0.41 15.14 8.36
C ALA A 190 0.82 14.49 9.69
N VAL A 191 -0.07 13.71 10.31
CA VAL A 191 0.19 12.98 11.56
C VAL A 191 1.34 11.99 11.38
N ALA A 192 1.34 11.21 10.30
CA ALA A 192 2.40 10.25 10.02
C ALA A 192 3.77 10.93 9.85
N ARG A 193 3.82 12.06 9.12
CA ARG A 193 5.05 12.85 8.94
C ARG A 193 5.53 13.52 10.22
N GLN A 194 4.60 13.98 11.06
CA GLN A 194 4.95 14.56 12.36
C GLN A 194 5.58 13.49 13.26
N LYS A 195 4.96 12.33 13.38
CA LYS A 195 5.47 11.23 14.20
C LYS A 195 6.85 10.76 13.72
N MET A 196 7.06 10.69 12.40
CA MET A 196 8.37 10.39 11.85
C MET A 196 9.44 11.41 12.32
N ARG A 197 9.14 12.72 12.22
CA ARG A 197 10.07 13.75 12.69
C ARG A 197 10.39 13.60 14.17
N GLU A 198 9.37 13.40 15.01
CA GLU A 198 9.53 13.21 16.46
C GLU A 198 10.47 12.03 16.77
N LEU A 199 10.32 10.91 16.07
CA LEU A 199 11.15 9.73 16.26
C LEU A 199 12.58 9.91 15.73
N VAL A 200 12.73 10.57 14.59
CA VAL A 200 14.06 10.86 14.01
C VAL A 200 14.85 11.83 14.89
N ASP A 201 14.19 12.85 15.45
CA ASP A 201 14.82 13.86 16.31
C ASP A 201 15.06 13.35 17.74
N SER A 202 14.50 12.19 18.09
CA SER A 202 14.69 11.59 19.41
C SER A 202 16.01 10.83 19.52
N ASP A 203 16.49 10.64 20.76
CA ASP A 203 17.69 9.79 21.06
C ASP A 203 17.50 8.31 20.66
N ALA A 204 16.26 7.90 20.32
CA ALA A 204 15.94 6.56 19.85
C ALA A 204 16.51 6.30 18.43
N ASN A 205 16.68 7.33 17.61
CA ASN A 205 17.26 7.19 16.28
C ASN A 205 18.79 7.06 16.33
N LYS A 206 19.27 5.91 16.77
CA LYS A 206 20.71 5.63 16.86
C LYS A 206 21.37 5.33 15.51
N VAL A 207 20.61 5.21 14.44
CA VAL A 207 21.10 4.94 13.06
C VAL A 207 22.06 3.74 13.01
N THR A 208 21.72 2.67 13.73
CA THR A 208 22.58 1.48 13.88
C THR A 208 22.18 0.34 12.96
N LYS A 209 20.85 0.17 12.71
CA LYS A 209 20.28 -0.86 11.84
C LYS A 209 19.65 -0.24 10.62
N VAL A 210 20.46 0.48 9.85
CA VAL A 210 19.98 1.16 8.63
C VAL A 210 20.02 0.23 7.41
N PHE A 211 19.41 0.66 6.32
CA PHE A 211 19.27 -0.13 5.11
C PHE A 211 20.61 -0.69 4.59
N SER A 212 21.65 0.13 4.54
CA SER A 212 22.97 -0.32 4.04
C SER A 212 23.61 -1.38 4.93
N THR A 213 23.41 -1.32 6.25
CA THR A 213 23.98 -2.31 7.20
C THR A 213 23.38 -3.71 7.06
N LEU A 214 22.21 -3.85 6.42
CA LEU A 214 21.62 -5.16 6.13
C LEU A 214 22.47 -6.01 5.18
N PHE A 215 23.47 -5.42 4.54
CA PHE A 215 24.36 -6.07 3.56
C PHE A 215 25.83 -6.11 4.00
N GLU A 216 26.14 -5.56 5.16
CA GLU A 216 27.48 -5.61 5.76
C GLU A 216 27.66 -6.93 6.50
N ARG A 217 28.11 -7.97 5.79
CA ARG A 217 28.68 -9.21 6.32
C ARG A 217 29.82 -9.69 5.46
#